data_fedf3e8ba6e1b6b9c6e75a98e8ab34e2
#
_entry.id   fedf3e8ba6e1b6b9c6e75a98e8ab34e2
#
_cell.length_a   1.000
_cell.length_b   1.000
_cell.length_c   1.000
_cell.angle_alpha   90.00
_cell.angle_beta   90.00
_cell.angle_gamma   90.00
#
_symmetry.space_group_name_H-M   'P 1'
#
loop_
_entity.id
_entity.type
_entity.pdbx_description
1 polymer ?
#
loop_
_entity_poly.entity_id
_entity_poly.type
_entity_poly.pdbx_seq_one_letter_code
_entity_poly.pdbx_strand_id
1 'polypeptide(L)'
;FPGNPIVPGVIQCEMIAQAAVLLISDAKDATPMYTGLNNVKFKNPLLPGDTAVMTVSLTAHKGIFYFAKGKLEANGKLCTSAEFSFALVPKRK
;
A
#
# COMPACT_ATOMS: atom_id res chain seq x y z
N PHE A 1 7.08 -0.46 -19.58
CA PHE A 1 6.25 0.57 -20.16
C PHE A 1 7.02 1.36 -21.21
N PRO A 2 7.27 0.75 -22.36
CA PRO A 2 8.06 1.42 -23.40
C PRO A 2 7.39 2.72 -23.83
N GLY A 3 8.16 3.80 -23.82
CA GLY A 3 7.66 5.11 -24.20
C GLY A 3 6.81 5.84 -23.18
N ASN A 4 6.58 5.23 -22.00
CA ASN A 4 5.79 5.86 -20.94
C ASN A 4 6.42 5.59 -19.59
N PRO A 5 7.27 6.49 -19.10
CA PRO A 5 8.04 6.27 -17.87
C PRO A 5 7.26 6.57 -16.58
N ILE A 6 5.97 6.33 -16.57
CA ILE A 6 5.14 6.55 -15.37
C ILE A 6 4.97 5.23 -14.64
N VAL A 7 5.19 5.24 -13.31
CA VAL A 7 4.92 4.07 -12.49
C VAL A 7 3.41 3.86 -12.42
N PRO A 8 2.90 2.69 -12.82
CA PRO A 8 1.46 2.45 -12.82
C PRO A 8 0.82 2.57 -11.45
N GLY A 9 -0.43 3.05 -11.41
CA GLY A 9 -1.17 3.23 -10.18
C GLY A 9 -1.32 1.94 -9.38
N VAL A 10 -1.54 0.82 -10.06
CA VAL A 10 -1.67 -0.48 -9.40
C VAL A 10 -0.39 -0.82 -8.62
N ILE A 11 0.77 -0.53 -9.19
CA ILE A 11 2.05 -0.78 -8.51
C ILE A 11 2.21 0.17 -7.32
N GLN A 12 1.76 1.42 -7.44
CA GLN A 12 1.80 2.36 -6.32
C GLN A 12 0.94 1.87 -5.16
N CYS A 13 -0.26 1.35 -5.44
CA CYS A 13 -1.13 0.78 -4.41
C CYS A 13 -0.46 -0.42 -3.74
N GLU A 14 0.19 -1.28 -4.51
CA GLU A 14 0.93 -2.42 -3.97
C GLU A 14 2.05 -1.97 -3.03
N MET A 15 2.78 -0.94 -3.39
CA MET A 15 3.84 -0.39 -2.55
C MET A 15 3.28 0.10 -1.21
N ILE A 16 2.16 0.82 -1.23
CA ILE A 16 1.51 1.31 -0.03
C ILE A 16 1.04 0.14 0.84
N ALA A 17 0.45 -0.87 0.22
CA ALA A 17 -0.05 -2.03 0.95
C ALA A 17 1.07 -2.81 1.63
N GLN A 18 2.18 -3.01 0.94
CA GLN A 18 3.34 -3.67 1.53
C GLN A 18 3.91 -2.87 2.71
N ALA A 19 3.96 -1.55 2.59
CA ALA A 19 4.42 -0.70 3.67
C ALA A 19 3.52 -0.83 4.90
N ALA A 20 2.21 -0.95 4.71
CA ALA A 20 1.27 -1.12 5.82
C ALA A 20 1.46 -2.46 6.53
N VAL A 21 1.73 -3.53 5.79
CA VAL A 21 1.99 -4.84 6.39
C VAL A 21 3.21 -4.79 7.32
N LEU A 22 4.21 -3.99 6.98
CA LEU A 22 5.40 -3.85 7.81
C LEU A 22 5.15 -3.18 9.17
N LEU A 23 4.00 -2.52 9.34
CA LEU A 23 3.63 -1.94 10.63
C LEU A 23 3.19 -2.98 11.66
N ILE A 24 2.96 -4.22 11.21
CA ILE A 24 2.39 -5.27 12.06
C ILE A 24 3.51 -6.21 12.49
N SER A 25 3.72 -6.33 13.81
CA SER A 25 4.81 -7.13 14.35
C SER A 25 4.69 -8.61 14.03
N ASP A 26 3.47 -9.12 13.82
CA ASP A 26 3.24 -10.53 13.56
C ASP A 26 3.31 -10.91 12.09
N ALA A 27 3.56 -9.94 11.22
CA ALA A 27 3.47 -10.16 9.78
C ALA A 27 4.49 -11.16 9.25
N LYS A 28 5.65 -11.28 9.89
CA LYS A 28 6.69 -12.20 9.41
C LYS A 28 6.30 -13.66 9.49
N ASP A 29 5.36 -14.01 10.37
CA ASP A 29 4.88 -15.39 10.55
C ASP A 29 3.53 -15.61 9.87
N ALA A 30 3.12 -14.71 9.01
CA ALA A 30 1.84 -14.75 8.36
C ALA A 30 1.96 -14.32 6.91
N THR A 31 0.99 -14.72 6.11
CA THR A 31 0.88 -14.31 4.72
C THR A 31 -0.25 -13.30 4.61
N PRO A 32 0.01 -12.09 4.11
CA PRO A 32 -1.06 -11.13 3.91
C PRO A 32 -1.93 -11.53 2.72
N MET A 33 -3.23 -11.45 2.91
CA MET A 33 -4.21 -11.69 1.86
C MET A 33 -5.08 -10.44 1.76
N TYR A 34 -4.98 -9.71 0.64
CA TYR A 34 -5.72 -8.47 0.47
C TYR A 34 -7.19 -8.77 0.25
N THR A 35 -8.05 -8.08 1.00
CA THR A 35 -9.49 -8.33 1.00
C THR A 35 -10.30 -7.16 0.46
N GLY A 36 -9.70 -5.99 0.30
CA GLY A 36 -10.41 -4.86 -0.27
C GLY A 36 -9.51 -3.68 -0.56
N LEU A 37 -9.95 -2.87 -1.52
CA LEU A 37 -9.26 -1.65 -1.91
C LEU A 37 -10.34 -0.61 -2.18
N ASN A 38 -10.32 0.50 -1.44
CA ASN A 38 -11.35 1.53 -1.49
C ASN A 38 -10.75 2.93 -1.59
N ASN A 39 -11.54 3.86 -2.10
CA ASN A 39 -11.20 5.29 -2.12
C ASN A 39 -9.81 5.56 -2.71
N VAL A 40 -9.50 4.86 -3.79
CA VAL A 40 -8.24 5.04 -4.47
C VAL A 40 -8.29 6.32 -5.30
N LYS A 41 -7.29 7.17 -5.12
CA LYS A 41 -7.17 8.41 -5.89
C LYS A 41 -5.76 8.52 -6.46
N PHE A 42 -5.69 8.87 -7.73
CA PHE A 42 -4.44 9.12 -8.43
C PHE A 42 -4.42 10.59 -8.83
N LYS A 43 -3.48 11.36 -8.28
CA LYS A 43 -3.43 12.82 -8.44
C LYS A 43 -2.30 13.28 -9.35
N ASN A 44 -1.11 12.76 -9.12
CA ASN A 44 0.08 13.15 -9.88
C ASN A 44 0.86 11.91 -10.27
N PRO A 45 1.55 11.93 -11.41
CA PRO A 45 2.34 10.76 -11.81
C PRO A 45 3.54 10.57 -10.91
N LEU A 46 3.90 9.31 -10.71
CA LEU A 46 5.17 8.92 -10.10
C LEU A 46 6.07 8.43 -11.21
N LEU A 47 7.24 9.01 -11.33
CA LEU A 47 8.21 8.67 -12.38
C LEU A 47 9.30 7.78 -11.81
N PRO A 48 9.85 6.86 -12.61
CA PRO A 48 11.03 6.11 -12.20
C PRO A 48 12.17 7.06 -11.84
N GLY A 49 12.80 6.81 -10.72
CA GLY A 49 13.85 7.67 -10.20
C GLY A 49 13.37 8.70 -9.19
N ASP A 50 12.08 8.95 -9.09
CA ASP A 50 11.54 9.83 -8.05
C ASP A 50 11.71 9.18 -6.67
N THR A 51 11.98 10.03 -5.67
CA THR A 51 11.98 9.56 -4.29
C THR A 51 10.54 9.57 -3.78
N ALA A 52 10.02 8.39 -3.51
CA ALA A 52 8.67 8.23 -3.01
C ALA A 52 8.66 8.20 -1.48
N VAL A 53 7.76 9.00 -0.89
CA VAL A 53 7.54 8.99 0.55
C VAL A 53 6.16 8.40 0.78
N MET A 54 6.10 7.30 1.53
CA MET A 54 4.84 6.64 1.83
C MET A 54 4.48 6.86 3.29
N THR A 55 3.24 7.27 3.53
CA THR A 55 2.71 7.44 4.88
C THR A 55 1.54 6.48 5.01
N VAL A 56 1.63 5.54 5.93
CA VAL A 56 0.60 4.52 6.12
C VAL A 56 0.22 4.44 7.58
N SER A 57 -1.04 4.13 7.84
CA SER A 57 -1.53 3.93 9.20
C SER A 57 -2.60 2.85 9.21
N LEU A 58 -2.64 2.09 10.30
CA LEU A 58 -3.71 1.13 10.54
C LEU A 58 -4.89 1.90 11.11
N THR A 59 -6.07 1.69 10.52
CA THR A 59 -7.29 2.38 10.94
C THR A 59 -8.18 1.50 11.82
N ALA A 60 -8.08 0.18 11.67
CA ALA A 60 -8.85 -0.75 12.48
C ALA A 60 -8.20 -2.13 12.45
N HIS A 61 -8.51 -2.94 13.44
CA HIS A 61 -8.00 -4.31 13.54
C HIS A 61 -9.05 -5.16 14.23
N LYS A 62 -9.38 -6.29 13.62
CA LYS A 62 -10.34 -7.22 14.19
C LYS A 62 -9.93 -8.65 13.84
N GLY A 63 -9.45 -9.41 14.84
CA GLY A 63 -8.97 -10.77 14.60
C GLY A 63 -7.76 -10.76 13.68
N ILE A 64 -7.86 -11.51 12.57
CA ILE A 64 -6.81 -11.53 11.55
C ILE A 64 -6.98 -10.42 10.51
N PHE A 65 -8.07 -9.63 10.61
CA PHE A 65 -8.38 -8.61 9.62
C PHE A 65 -7.84 -7.25 10.06
N TYR A 66 -7.19 -6.57 9.13
CA TYR A 66 -6.59 -5.27 9.34
C TYR A 66 -7.10 -4.30 8.27
N PHE A 67 -7.33 -3.07 8.69
CA PHE A 67 -7.76 -1.98 7.82
C PHE A 67 -6.72 -0.89 7.90
N ALA A 68 -6.35 -0.36 6.75
CA ALA A 68 -5.28 0.62 6.68
C ALA A 68 -5.60 1.67 5.64
N LYS A 69 -4.96 2.82 5.78
CA LYS A 69 -4.95 3.85 4.75
C LYS A 69 -3.52 4.29 4.53
N GLY A 70 -3.24 4.75 3.33
CA GLY A 70 -1.92 5.22 3.02
C GLY A 70 -1.92 6.18 1.87
N LYS A 71 -0.82 6.90 1.74
CA LYS A 71 -0.57 7.78 0.63
C LYS A 71 0.88 7.68 0.20
N LEU A 72 1.10 7.99 -1.07
CA LEU A 72 2.42 8.03 -1.66
C LEU A 72 2.61 9.41 -2.26
N GLU A 73 3.69 10.06 -1.88
CA GLU A 73 4.02 11.41 -2.35
C GLU A 73 5.41 11.40 -2.99
N ALA A 74 5.59 12.26 -3.97
CA ALA A 74 6.89 12.48 -4.59
C ALA A 74 7.02 13.95 -4.93
N ASN A 75 8.19 14.51 -4.66
CA ASN A 75 8.49 15.92 -4.95
C ASN A 75 7.48 16.88 -4.28
N GLY A 76 7.01 16.52 -3.07
CA GLY A 76 6.05 17.34 -2.34
C GLY A 76 4.63 17.28 -2.86
N LYS A 77 4.33 16.38 -3.80
CA LYS A 77 3.00 16.24 -4.40
C LYS A 77 2.41 14.87 -4.13
N LEU A 78 1.11 14.83 -3.84
CA LEU A 78 0.40 13.57 -3.67
C LEU A 78 0.27 12.86 -5.02
N CYS A 79 0.77 11.62 -5.08
CA CYS A 79 0.64 10.79 -6.26
C CYS A 79 -0.56 9.84 -6.13
N THR A 80 -0.65 9.12 -5.01
CA THR A 80 -1.70 8.14 -4.80
C THR A 80 -2.12 8.14 -3.35
N SER A 81 -3.43 7.97 -3.11
CA SER A 81 -3.95 7.65 -1.79
C SER A 81 -4.90 6.47 -1.93
N ALA A 82 -4.96 5.63 -0.90
CA ALA A 82 -5.79 4.44 -0.92
C ALA A 82 -6.15 4.00 0.48
N GLU A 83 -7.33 3.38 0.61
CA GLU A 83 -7.72 2.63 1.79
C GLU A 83 -7.80 1.17 1.39
N PHE A 84 -7.34 0.29 2.25
CA PHE A 84 -7.35 -1.13 1.92
C PHE A 84 -7.49 -1.97 3.17
N SER A 85 -7.87 -3.21 2.95
CA SER A 85 -7.98 -4.19 4.01
C SER A 85 -7.25 -5.47 3.61
N PHE A 86 -6.78 -6.19 4.61
CA PHE A 86 -6.12 -7.47 4.40
C PHE A 86 -6.29 -8.34 5.62
N ALA A 87 -6.11 -9.63 5.41
CA ALA A 87 -6.07 -10.62 6.48
C ALA A 87 -4.65 -11.16 6.59
N LEU A 88 -4.18 -11.38 7.81
CA LEU A 88 -2.93 -12.08 8.05
C LEU A 88 -3.24 -13.53 8.34
N VAL A 89 -2.90 -14.40 7.38
CA VAL A 89 -3.16 -15.82 7.49
C VAL A 89 -1.88 -16.50 7.97
N PRO A 90 -1.93 -17.29 9.06
CA PRO A 90 -0.73 -17.98 9.55
C PRO A 90 -0.11 -18.84 8.45
N LYS A 91 1.22 -18.78 8.36
CA LYS A 91 1.94 -19.62 7.41
C LYS A 91 1.84 -21.07 7.81
N ARG A 92 1.62 -21.91 6.83
CA ARG A 92 1.68 -23.35 7.05
C ARG A 92 3.12 -23.80 7.12
N LYS A 93 3.37 -24.74 7.99
CA LYS A 93 4.67 -25.40 8.06
C LYS A 93 4.73 -26.55 7.06
#